data_56bdda5f1d5441b383cc0fe0d8b25655
#
_entry.id   56bdda5f1d5441b383cc0fe0d8b25655
#
_cell.length_a   1.000
_cell.length_b   1.000
_cell.length_c   1.000
_cell.angle_alpha   90.00
_cell.angle_beta   90.00
_cell.angle_gamma   90.00
#
_symmetry.space_group_name_H-M   'P 1'
#
loop_
_entity.id
_entity.type
_entity.pdbx_description
1 polymer ?
#
loop_
_entity_poly.entity_id
_entity_poly.type
_entity_poly.pdbx_seq_one_letter_code
_entity_poly.pdbx_strand_id
1 'polypeptide(L)'
;MIKHLLTYSLKNRWVVVAVSFVLMAVGFYCFTKLKIEAYPDIADTNVIIVAQYQGRAAEEVEQQVTVPIERALQNTPNVLDRRSRTIFGLSVVQLTFKDGTDDYFARQQVMERLATAGLPDGVAPELAPLSTAVGEIFRYVVEAPPTFSPTQLRDLQDWVIKPYLLQTAGIADITTFGGPLKQFHILTDPDKLRKYKLTISDVEMAINANNQNTGGNLIERGGQGFAVRGLGAIKNES
;
A
#
# COMPACT_ATOMS: atom_id res chain seq x y z
N MET A 1 -22.27 48.81 32.33
CA MET A 1 -22.32 47.36 32.02
C MET A 1 -21.78 46.50 33.15
N ILE A 2 -20.54 46.69 33.62
CA ILE A 2 -19.90 45.84 34.67
C ILE A 2 -20.70 45.84 35.98
N LYS A 3 -21.22 46.98 36.48
CA LYS A 3 -22.04 47.01 37.71
C LYS A 3 -23.33 46.18 37.61
N HIS A 4 -23.99 46.18 36.45
CA HIS A 4 -25.21 45.37 36.24
C HIS A 4 -24.86 43.89 36.22
N LEU A 5 -23.74 43.47 35.65
CA LEU A 5 -23.28 42.10 35.59
C LEU A 5 -22.92 41.59 37.00
N LEU A 6 -22.21 42.40 37.78
CA LEU A 6 -21.88 42.09 39.19
C LEU A 6 -23.14 41.95 40.05
N THR A 7 -24.08 42.90 39.97
CA THR A 7 -25.31 42.84 40.74
C THR A 7 -26.19 41.66 40.36
N TYR A 8 -26.26 41.28 39.09
CA TYR A 8 -26.98 40.12 38.61
C TYR A 8 -26.33 38.82 39.10
N SER A 9 -25.02 38.72 39.03
CA SER A 9 -24.26 37.54 39.49
C SER A 9 -24.42 37.32 40.99
N LEU A 10 -24.38 38.38 41.81
CA LEU A 10 -24.56 38.28 43.23
C LEU A 10 -26.01 37.92 43.60
N LYS A 11 -26.97 38.47 42.91
CA LYS A 11 -28.40 38.19 43.12
C LYS A 11 -28.77 36.76 42.74
N ASN A 12 -28.19 36.25 41.63
CA ASN A 12 -28.50 34.93 41.12
C ASN A 12 -27.32 33.94 41.26
N ARG A 13 -26.71 33.89 42.46
CA ARG A 13 -25.51 33.06 42.75
C ARG A 13 -25.64 31.61 42.32
N TRP A 14 -26.80 30.99 42.49
CA TRP A 14 -27.04 29.60 42.09
C TRP A 14 -27.03 29.39 40.58
N VAL A 15 -27.52 30.37 39.81
CA VAL A 15 -27.46 30.32 38.33
C VAL A 15 -26.03 30.40 37.84
N VAL A 16 -25.20 31.28 38.46
CA VAL A 16 -23.80 31.39 38.11
C VAL A 16 -23.05 30.11 38.41
N VAL A 17 -23.30 29.49 39.59
CA VAL A 17 -22.70 28.20 39.95
C VAL A 17 -23.13 27.11 38.96
N ALA A 18 -24.43 27.00 38.63
CA ALA A 18 -24.94 26.04 37.68
C ALA A 18 -24.29 26.18 36.29
N VAL A 19 -24.19 27.43 35.77
CA VAL A 19 -23.52 27.73 34.49
C VAL A 19 -22.03 27.32 34.52
N SER A 20 -21.34 27.62 35.63
CA SER A 20 -19.93 27.22 35.80
C SER A 20 -19.75 25.69 35.78
N PHE A 21 -20.65 24.95 36.41
CA PHE A 21 -20.62 23.48 36.36
C PHE A 21 -20.87 22.94 34.93
N VAL A 22 -21.85 23.53 34.21
CA VAL A 22 -22.11 23.17 32.81
C VAL A 22 -20.88 23.46 31.92
N LEU A 23 -20.26 24.62 32.09
CA LEU A 23 -19.06 24.96 31.33
C LEU A 23 -17.89 24.01 31.65
N MET A 24 -17.72 23.65 32.92
CA MET A 24 -16.73 22.67 33.36
C MET A 24 -16.99 21.29 32.76
N ALA A 25 -18.23 20.81 32.76
CA ALA A 25 -18.60 19.54 32.15
C ALA A 25 -18.37 19.53 30.62
N VAL A 26 -18.75 20.61 29.93
CA VAL A 26 -18.51 20.78 28.50
C VAL A 26 -17.00 20.85 28.22
N GLY A 27 -16.24 21.60 29.02
CA GLY A 27 -14.79 21.67 28.88
C GLY A 27 -14.11 20.33 29.07
N PHE A 28 -14.54 19.55 30.08
CA PHE A 28 -14.05 18.20 30.29
C PHE A 28 -14.40 17.26 29.13
N TYR A 29 -15.63 17.33 28.62
CA TYR A 29 -16.02 16.56 27.44
C TYR A 29 -15.20 16.93 26.21
N CYS A 30 -15.00 18.23 25.95
CA CYS A 30 -14.14 18.68 24.85
C CYS A 30 -12.70 18.19 25.02
N PHE A 31 -12.17 18.24 26.24
CA PHE A 31 -10.83 17.75 26.55
C PHE A 31 -10.65 16.26 26.22
N THR A 32 -11.65 15.42 26.55
CA THR A 32 -11.60 13.98 26.23
C THR A 32 -11.69 13.68 24.74
N LYS A 33 -12.19 14.64 23.94
CA LYS A 33 -12.27 14.54 22.47
C LYS A 33 -11.10 15.17 21.76
N LEU A 34 -10.23 15.85 22.47
CA LEU A 34 -9.02 16.44 21.87
C LEU A 34 -8.10 15.32 21.38
N LYS A 35 -7.79 15.33 20.09
CA LYS A 35 -6.72 14.49 19.55
C LYS A 35 -5.40 15.14 19.94
N ILE A 36 -4.68 14.51 20.84
CA ILE A 36 -3.35 14.96 21.25
C ILE A 36 -2.35 14.22 20.37
N GLU A 37 -1.74 14.92 19.46
CA GLU A 37 -0.63 14.43 18.64
C GLU A 37 0.68 14.96 19.20
N ALA A 38 1.68 14.10 19.37
CA ALA A 38 2.99 14.50 19.86
C ALA A 38 3.70 15.46 18.90
N TYR A 39 3.49 15.26 17.61
CA TYR A 39 3.91 16.13 16.53
C TYR A 39 2.71 16.31 15.58
N PRO A 40 2.24 17.55 15.35
CA PRO A 40 1.20 17.78 14.36
C PRO A 40 1.72 17.36 12.99
N ASP A 41 0.93 16.59 12.27
CA ASP A 41 1.22 16.26 10.88
C ASP A 41 0.91 17.48 10.01
N ILE A 42 1.96 18.17 9.61
CA ILE A 42 1.89 19.34 8.72
C ILE A 42 2.06 18.95 7.24
N ALA A 43 2.15 17.65 6.96
CA ALA A 43 2.28 17.18 5.59
C ALA A 43 0.95 17.33 4.85
N ASP A 44 1.02 17.87 3.64
CA ASP A 44 -0.12 17.91 2.73
C ASP A 44 -0.61 16.48 2.46
N THR A 45 -1.93 16.32 2.24
CA THR A 45 -2.48 15.06 1.77
C THR A 45 -1.89 14.72 0.42
N ASN A 46 -1.08 13.67 0.36
CA ASN A 46 -0.39 13.21 -0.84
C ASN A 46 -0.82 11.80 -1.22
N VAL A 47 -1.08 11.60 -2.52
CA VAL A 47 -1.29 10.27 -3.09
C VAL A 47 -0.20 10.00 -4.11
N ILE A 48 0.57 8.94 -3.88
CA ILE A 48 1.67 8.54 -4.75
C ILE A 48 1.24 7.27 -5.49
N ILE A 49 1.34 7.33 -6.82
CA ILE A 49 1.06 6.22 -7.73
C ILE A 49 2.39 5.71 -8.28
N VAL A 50 2.59 4.42 -8.20
CA VAL A 50 3.77 3.73 -8.72
C VAL A 50 3.32 2.74 -9.78
N ALA A 51 3.89 2.83 -10.97
CA ALA A 51 3.61 1.90 -12.06
C ALA A 51 4.94 1.37 -12.63
N GLN A 52 5.07 0.05 -12.68
CA GLN A 52 6.26 -0.63 -13.22
C GLN A 52 5.99 -1.09 -14.64
N TYR A 53 6.91 -0.75 -15.56
CA TYR A 53 6.93 -1.23 -16.92
C TYR A 53 8.34 -1.73 -17.26
N GLN A 54 8.64 -2.91 -16.77
CA GLN A 54 9.99 -3.47 -16.79
C GLN A 54 10.55 -3.60 -18.23
N GLY A 55 11.84 -3.35 -18.37
CA GLY A 55 12.57 -3.51 -19.64
C GLY A 55 12.34 -2.39 -20.66
N ARG A 56 11.65 -1.30 -20.29
CA ARG A 56 11.37 -0.16 -21.18
C ARG A 56 12.20 1.06 -20.82
N ALA A 57 12.63 1.78 -21.87
CA ALA A 57 13.34 3.05 -21.71
C ALA A 57 12.43 4.11 -21.05
N ALA A 58 13.04 5.08 -20.37
CA ALA A 58 12.27 6.13 -19.66
C ALA A 58 11.30 6.88 -20.59
N GLU A 59 11.68 7.14 -21.84
CA GLU A 59 10.82 7.79 -22.82
C GLU A 59 9.58 6.96 -23.18
N GLU A 60 9.74 5.65 -23.34
CA GLU A 60 8.63 4.73 -23.61
C GLU A 60 7.69 4.64 -22.38
N VAL A 61 8.28 4.55 -21.18
CA VAL A 61 7.50 4.55 -19.92
C VAL A 61 6.73 5.86 -19.78
N GLU A 62 7.33 7.00 -20.11
CA GLU A 62 6.66 8.29 -20.06
C GLU A 62 5.47 8.34 -21.02
N GLN A 63 5.66 7.96 -22.27
CA GLN A 63 4.62 8.04 -23.29
C GLN A 63 3.47 7.05 -23.04
N GLN A 64 3.77 5.82 -22.61
CA GLN A 64 2.80 4.73 -22.54
C GLN A 64 2.20 4.56 -21.15
N VAL A 65 2.84 5.06 -20.09
CA VAL A 65 2.40 4.88 -18.71
C VAL A 65 2.17 6.21 -18.01
N THR A 66 3.18 7.09 -17.92
CA THR A 66 3.10 8.33 -17.16
C THR A 66 2.05 9.29 -17.73
N VAL A 67 2.11 9.56 -19.04
CA VAL A 67 1.17 10.47 -19.71
C VAL A 67 -0.29 9.98 -19.65
N PRO A 68 -0.61 8.69 -19.91
CA PRO A 68 -1.97 8.18 -19.71
C PRO A 68 -2.47 8.33 -18.27
N ILE A 69 -1.64 8.03 -17.26
CA ILE A 69 -1.98 8.23 -15.85
C ILE A 69 -2.27 9.71 -15.57
N GLU A 70 -1.39 10.61 -15.99
CA GLU A 70 -1.59 12.05 -15.80
C GLU A 70 -2.87 12.57 -16.45
N ARG A 71 -3.20 12.09 -17.64
CA ARG A 71 -4.44 12.44 -18.34
C ARG A 71 -5.68 11.96 -17.60
N ALA A 72 -5.66 10.72 -17.12
CA ALA A 72 -6.76 10.17 -16.34
C ALA A 72 -7.00 10.97 -15.04
N LEU A 73 -5.92 11.48 -14.43
CA LEU A 73 -5.96 12.21 -13.18
C LEU A 73 -6.12 13.74 -13.33
N GLN A 74 -6.21 14.25 -14.58
CA GLN A 74 -6.22 15.70 -14.83
C GLN A 74 -7.35 16.45 -14.12
N ASN A 75 -8.53 15.84 -14.04
CA ASN A 75 -9.73 16.45 -13.45
C ASN A 75 -10.03 15.93 -12.03
N THR A 76 -9.02 15.47 -11.30
CA THR A 76 -9.22 15.01 -9.92
C THR A 76 -9.54 16.19 -9.02
N PRO A 77 -10.66 16.16 -8.25
CA PRO A 77 -11.06 17.27 -7.41
C PRO A 77 -10.04 17.50 -6.29
N ASN A 78 -9.94 18.76 -5.86
CA ASN A 78 -9.07 19.20 -4.76
C ASN A 78 -7.55 18.99 -4.95
N VAL A 79 -7.08 18.66 -6.14
CA VAL A 79 -5.65 18.59 -6.43
C VAL A 79 -5.07 19.99 -6.59
N LEU A 80 -3.99 20.26 -5.86
CA LEU A 80 -3.20 21.50 -5.93
C LEU A 80 -2.05 21.37 -6.91
N ASP A 81 -1.32 20.27 -6.82
CA ASP A 81 -0.11 20.05 -7.62
C ASP A 81 -0.03 18.59 -8.06
N ARG A 82 0.57 18.38 -9.21
CA ARG A 82 0.84 17.06 -9.77
C ARG A 82 2.27 17.02 -10.28
N ARG A 83 3.03 16.06 -9.78
CA ARG A 83 4.41 15.84 -10.19
C ARG A 83 4.61 14.40 -10.61
N SER A 84 5.33 14.20 -11.70
CA SER A 84 5.71 12.86 -12.14
C SER A 84 7.22 12.75 -12.25
N ARG A 85 7.70 11.54 -12.04
CA ARG A 85 9.09 11.15 -12.26
C ARG A 85 9.10 9.83 -12.99
N THR A 86 9.69 9.83 -14.17
CA THR A 86 9.83 8.63 -14.99
C THR A 86 11.30 8.27 -15.10
N ILE A 87 11.61 7.00 -14.85
CA ILE A 87 12.94 6.42 -15.04
C ILE A 87 12.81 5.11 -15.80
N PHE A 88 13.92 4.45 -16.09
CA PHE A 88 13.92 3.16 -16.78
C PHE A 88 13.01 2.15 -16.04
N GLY A 89 11.96 1.68 -16.70
CA GLY A 89 11.03 0.68 -16.18
C GLY A 89 10.09 1.14 -15.06
N LEU A 90 10.09 2.42 -14.66
CA LEU A 90 9.30 2.90 -13.52
C LEU A 90 8.72 4.29 -13.76
N SER A 91 7.43 4.43 -13.47
CA SER A 91 6.73 5.71 -13.39
C SER A 91 6.24 5.95 -11.97
N VAL A 92 6.47 7.14 -11.45
CA VAL A 92 5.96 7.60 -10.16
C VAL A 92 5.21 8.91 -10.39
N VAL A 93 3.93 8.94 -10.05
CA VAL A 93 3.09 10.14 -10.14
C VAL A 93 2.60 10.50 -8.73
N GLN A 94 2.90 11.71 -8.30
CA GLN A 94 2.50 12.24 -7.01
C GLN A 94 1.45 13.34 -7.21
N LEU A 95 0.36 13.23 -6.48
CA LEU A 95 -0.71 14.22 -6.40
C LEU A 95 -0.71 14.82 -5.00
N THR A 96 -0.65 16.14 -4.92
CA THR A 96 -0.81 16.89 -3.68
C THR A 96 -2.19 17.52 -3.65
N PHE A 97 -2.94 17.27 -2.60
CA PHE A 97 -4.31 17.76 -2.42
C PHE A 97 -4.34 19.00 -1.52
N LYS A 98 -5.47 19.72 -1.56
CA LYS A 98 -5.73 20.86 -0.68
C LYS A 98 -5.79 20.41 0.78
N ASP A 99 -5.34 21.29 1.67
CA ASP A 99 -5.43 21.09 3.10
C ASP A 99 -6.85 20.71 3.54
N GLY A 100 -6.94 19.77 4.48
CA GLY A 100 -8.21 19.28 4.99
C GLY A 100 -8.94 18.30 4.08
N THR A 101 -8.34 17.90 2.95
CA THR A 101 -8.87 16.80 2.15
C THR A 101 -8.64 15.48 2.89
N ASP A 102 -9.70 14.68 3.03
CA ASP A 102 -9.60 13.35 3.64
C ASP A 102 -8.75 12.41 2.76
N ASP A 103 -7.78 11.72 3.38
CA ASP A 103 -6.83 10.86 2.70
C ASP A 103 -7.51 9.69 1.98
N TYR A 104 -8.53 9.10 2.60
CA TYR A 104 -9.27 7.99 1.99
C TYR A 104 -10.10 8.46 0.80
N PHE A 105 -10.72 9.64 0.90
CA PHE A 105 -11.44 10.24 -0.21
C PHE A 105 -10.48 10.53 -1.38
N ALA A 106 -9.31 11.12 -1.11
CA ALA A 106 -8.30 11.41 -2.13
C ALA A 106 -7.86 10.12 -2.85
N ARG A 107 -7.54 9.07 -2.10
CA ARG A 107 -7.16 7.76 -2.65
C ARG A 107 -8.26 7.11 -3.47
N GLN A 108 -9.50 7.16 -2.99
CA GLN A 108 -10.65 6.61 -3.72
C GLN A 108 -10.84 7.30 -5.05
N GLN A 109 -10.77 8.65 -5.08
CA GLN A 109 -10.88 9.43 -6.31
C GLN A 109 -9.75 9.08 -7.32
N VAL A 110 -8.54 8.88 -6.82
CA VAL A 110 -7.40 8.47 -7.65
C VAL A 110 -7.61 7.06 -8.21
N MET A 111 -7.99 6.09 -7.37
CA MET A 111 -8.23 4.70 -7.82
C MET A 111 -9.32 4.60 -8.89
N GLU A 112 -10.43 5.31 -8.70
CA GLU A 112 -11.54 5.33 -9.66
C GLU A 112 -11.09 5.82 -11.02
N ARG A 113 -10.27 6.86 -11.06
CA ARG A 113 -9.75 7.43 -12.31
C ARG A 113 -8.65 6.60 -12.94
N LEU A 114 -7.78 5.99 -12.13
CA LEU A 114 -6.74 5.08 -12.62
C LEU A 114 -7.32 3.89 -13.38
N ALA A 115 -8.50 3.41 -12.98
CA ALA A 115 -9.20 2.33 -13.70
C ALA A 115 -9.54 2.69 -15.14
N THR A 116 -9.62 3.99 -15.48
CA THR A 116 -9.89 4.49 -16.83
C THR A 116 -8.63 4.86 -17.61
N ALA A 117 -7.44 4.80 -17.00
CA ALA A 117 -6.18 5.05 -17.66
C ALA A 117 -5.87 3.88 -18.62
N GLY A 118 -5.89 4.13 -19.92
CA GLY A 118 -5.59 3.11 -20.94
C GLY A 118 -4.10 2.73 -20.89
N LEU A 119 -3.73 1.86 -19.96
CA LEU A 119 -2.36 1.39 -19.77
C LEU A 119 -2.08 0.13 -20.62
N PRO A 120 -0.81 -0.12 -20.97
CA PRO A 120 -0.42 -1.34 -21.66
C PRO A 120 -0.69 -2.59 -20.82
N ASP A 121 -0.88 -3.73 -21.51
CA ASP A 121 -1.02 -5.03 -20.86
C ASP A 121 0.19 -5.33 -19.95
N GLY A 122 -0.10 -5.83 -18.75
CA GLY A 122 0.92 -6.17 -17.75
C GLY A 122 1.38 -4.99 -16.89
N VAL A 123 0.91 -3.76 -17.12
CA VAL A 123 1.19 -2.60 -16.27
C VAL A 123 0.03 -2.39 -15.29
N ALA A 124 0.26 -2.67 -14.02
CA ALA A 124 -0.69 -2.40 -12.94
C ALA A 124 -0.18 -1.23 -12.09
N PRO A 125 -0.89 -0.08 -12.10
CA PRO A 125 -0.53 1.02 -11.21
C PRO A 125 -0.96 0.71 -9.78
N GLU A 126 -0.07 0.92 -8.83
CA GLU A 126 -0.33 0.73 -7.40
C GLU A 126 -0.25 2.06 -6.67
N LEU A 127 -1.10 2.23 -5.66
CA LEU A 127 -0.99 3.36 -4.74
C LEU A 127 0.02 3.01 -3.65
N ALA A 128 1.00 3.88 -3.46
CA ALA A 128 1.89 3.78 -2.32
C ALA A 128 1.08 3.80 -1.00
N PRO A 129 1.58 3.15 0.06
CA PRO A 129 0.92 3.18 1.37
C PRO A 129 0.71 4.62 1.85
N LEU A 130 -0.32 4.83 2.67
CA LEU A 130 -0.47 6.07 3.43
C LEU A 130 0.70 6.16 4.40
N SER A 131 1.69 6.96 4.06
CA SER A 131 2.81 7.23 4.94
C SER A 131 3.09 8.72 4.98
N THR A 132 2.97 9.30 6.15
CA THR A 132 3.50 10.62 6.44
C THR A 132 4.84 10.46 7.16
N ALA A 133 5.66 11.49 7.15
CA ALA A 133 6.94 11.46 7.88
C ALA A 133 6.74 11.20 9.38
N VAL A 134 5.57 11.53 9.91
CA VAL A 134 5.16 11.31 11.32
C VAL A 134 4.52 9.94 11.51
N GLY A 135 4.05 9.29 10.43
CA GLY A 135 3.39 7.98 10.48
C GLY A 135 4.32 6.82 10.78
N GLU A 136 5.64 7.01 10.65
CA GLU A 136 6.61 5.99 11.02
C GLU A 136 6.88 6.02 12.52
N ILE A 137 6.11 5.20 13.26
CA ILE A 137 6.13 5.22 14.73
C ILE A 137 7.10 4.24 15.36
N PHE A 138 7.53 3.21 14.61
CA PHE A 138 8.39 2.16 15.15
C PHE A 138 9.27 1.53 14.08
N ARG A 139 10.54 1.32 14.41
CA ARG A 139 11.51 0.57 13.58
C ARG A 139 12.05 -0.60 14.37
N TYR A 140 12.15 -1.74 13.74
CA TYR A 140 12.77 -2.92 14.31
C TYR A 140 13.72 -3.59 13.32
N VAL A 141 14.67 -4.33 13.87
CA VAL A 141 15.62 -5.14 13.09
C VAL A 141 15.34 -6.60 13.39
N VAL A 142 15.25 -7.41 12.34
CA VAL A 142 15.11 -8.85 12.49
C VAL A 142 16.49 -9.48 12.48
N GLU A 143 16.88 -10.02 13.62
CA GLU A 143 18.14 -10.74 13.78
C GLU A 143 17.87 -12.24 13.83
N ALA A 144 18.73 -13.02 13.20
CA ALA A 144 18.62 -14.47 13.20
C ALA A 144 20.01 -15.11 13.39
N PRO A 145 20.05 -16.37 13.85
CA PRO A 145 21.29 -17.13 13.90
C PRO A 145 22.00 -17.19 12.55
N PRO A 146 23.34 -17.36 12.51
CA PRO A 146 24.11 -17.40 11.26
C PRO A 146 23.69 -18.49 10.27
N THR A 147 22.87 -19.43 10.70
CA THR A 147 22.30 -20.50 9.87
C THR A 147 21.21 -20.01 8.91
N PHE A 148 20.64 -18.83 9.16
CA PHE A 148 19.63 -18.22 8.28
C PHE A 148 20.30 -17.38 7.20
N SER A 149 19.92 -17.64 5.94
CA SER A 149 20.34 -16.75 4.84
C SER A 149 19.54 -15.45 4.85
N PRO A 150 20.08 -14.34 4.30
CA PRO A 150 19.35 -13.09 4.17
C PRO A 150 18.01 -13.21 3.40
N THR A 151 17.95 -14.13 2.42
CA THR A 151 16.73 -14.45 1.67
C THR A 151 15.67 -15.10 2.55
N GLN A 152 16.08 -16.09 3.38
CA GLN A 152 15.17 -16.75 4.33
C GLN A 152 14.64 -15.76 5.38
N LEU A 153 15.49 -14.82 5.81
CA LEU A 153 15.09 -13.78 6.73
C LEU A 153 14.02 -12.85 6.11
N ARG A 154 14.21 -12.50 4.84
CA ARG A 154 13.24 -11.72 4.08
C ARG A 154 11.93 -12.46 3.92
N ASP A 155 11.95 -13.74 3.57
CA ASP A 155 10.74 -14.57 3.47
C ASP A 155 10.01 -14.65 4.83
N LEU A 156 10.74 -14.84 5.92
CA LEU A 156 10.17 -14.86 7.27
C LEU A 156 9.49 -13.53 7.62
N GLN A 157 10.15 -12.42 7.29
CA GLN A 157 9.58 -11.08 7.51
C GLN A 157 8.29 -10.88 6.71
N ASP A 158 8.31 -11.13 5.41
CA ASP A 158 7.21 -10.79 4.51
C ASP A 158 6.02 -11.73 4.63
N TRP A 159 6.26 -13.03 4.93
CA TRP A 159 5.19 -14.04 4.96
C TRP A 159 4.71 -14.44 6.36
N VAL A 160 5.49 -14.16 7.41
CA VAL A 160 5.11 -14.53 8.78
C VAL A 160 4.98 -13.30 9.68
N ILE A 161 6.05 -12.51 9.82
CA ILE A 161 6.08 -11.41 10.78
C ILE A 161 5.15 -10.27 10.35
N LYS A 162 5.27 -9.79 9.11
CA LYS A 162 4.45 -8.71 8.59
C LYS A 162 2.94 -9.01 8.66
N PRO A 163 2.42 -10.16 8.18
CA PRO A 163 1.00 -10.48 8.29
C PRO A 163 0.51 -10.59 9.74
N TYR A 164 1.37 -11.11 10.63
CA TYR A 164 1.02 -11.22 12.05
C TYR A 164 0.90 -9.84 12.72
N LEU A 165 1.85 -8.95 12.46
CA LEU A 165 1.84 -7.59 13.01
C LEU A 165 0.70 -6.72 12.45
N LEU A 166 0.36 -6.90 11.17
CA LEU A 166 -0.76 -6.18 10.54
C LEU A 166 -2.13 -6.52 11.13
N GLN A 167 -2.26 -7.60 11.91
CA GLN A 167 -3.49 -7.91 12.66
C GLN A 167 -3.66 -7.01 13.88
N THR A 168 -2.62 -6.29 14.30
CA THR A 168 -2.69 -5.38 15.44
C THR A 168 -3.42 -4.10 15.04
N ALA A 169 -4.46 -3.74 15.80
CA ALA A 169 -5.23 -2.53 15.55
C ALA A 169 -4.34 -1.29 15.61
N GLY A 170 -4.47 -0.41 14.62
CA GLY A 170 -3.70 0.84 14.52
C GLY A 170 -2.45 0.76 13.65
N ILE A 171 -2.04 -0.41 13.20
CA ILE A 171 -0.95 -0.56 12.22
C ILE A 171 -1.56 -0.49 10.81
N ALA A 172 -1.18 0.53 10.05
CA ALA A 172 -1.65 0.73 8.68
C ALA A 172 -0.84 -0.09 7.66
N ASP A 173 0.49 -0.09 7.79
CA ASP A 173 1.39 -0.88 6.94
C ASP A 173 2.74 -1.11 7.61
N ILE A 174 3.51 -2.05 7.06
CA ILE A 174 4.88 -2.37 7.48
C ILE A 174 5.75 -2.42 6.23
N THR A 175 6.71 -1.52 6.17
CA THR A 175 7.66 -1.46 5.05
C THR A 175 8.94 -2.22 5.41
N THR A 176 9.34 -3.16 4.56
CA THR A 176 10.53 -3.99 4.77
C THR A 176 11.68 -3.45 3.94
N PHE A 177 12.81 -3.17 4.57
CA PHE A 177 14.05 -2.77 3.92
C PHE A 177 15.12 -3.86 4.09
N GLY A 178 15.88 -4.14 3.02
CA GLY A 178 16.96 -5.12 3.03
C GLY A 178 16.51 -6.55 2.74
N GLY A 179 17.49 -7.40 2.52
CA GLY A 179 17.32 -8.81 2.12
C GLY A 179 16.86 -8.98 0.67
N PRO A 180 17.49 -9.87 -0.10
CA PRO A 180 17.06 -10.19 -1.46
C PRO A 180 15.75 -11.00 -1.43
N LEU A 181 14.86 -10.73 -2.38
CA LEU A 181 13.69 -11.58 -2.62
C LEU A 181 14.14 -12.92 -3.19
N LYS A 182 13.51 -14.00 -2.74
CA LYS A 182 13.70 -15.31 -3.33
C LYS A 182 13.19 -15.34 -4.77
N GLN A 183 14.07 -15.70 -5.70
CA GLN A 183 13.75 -15.76 -7.12
C GLN A 183 14.27 -17.09 -7.69
N PHE A 184 13.52 -17.67 -8.61
CA PHE A 184 13.96 -18.82 -9.40
C PHE A 184 14.39 -18.33 -10.78
N HIS A 185 15.68 -18.43 -11.07
CA HIS A 185 16.24 -18.04 -12.36
C HIS A 185 16.31 -19.27 -13.27
N ILE A 186 15.68 -19.17 -14.42
CA ILE A 186 15.75 -20.21 -15.47
C ILE A 186 16.76 -19.76 -16.51
N LEU A 187 17.93 -20.42 -16.48
CA LEU A 187 19.01 -20.10 -17.39
C LEU A 187 18.89 -20.96 -18.64
N THR A 188 18.69 -20.33 -19.77
CA THR A 188 18.63 -21.00 -21.08
C THR A 188 19.97 -20.93 -21.80
N ASP A 189 20.36 -22.03 -22.46
CA ASP A 189 21.56 -22.12 -23.28
C ASP A 189 21.17 -21.83 -24.74
N PRO A 190 21.70 -20.74 -25.36
CA PRO A 190 21.37 -20.37 -26.73
C PRO A 190 21.72 -21.42 -27.77
N ASP A 191 22.79 -22.21 -27.55
CA ASP A 191 23.20 -23.25 -28.50
C ASP A 191 22.26 -24.46 -28.42
N LYS A 192 21.77 -24.80 -27.24
CA LYS A 192 20.73 -25.82 -27.07
C LYS A 192 19.40 -25.38 -27.69
N LEU A 193 18.99 -24.12 -27.49
CA LEU A 193 17.79 -23.59 -28.13
C LEU A 193 17.87 -23.71 -29.64
N ARG A 194 19.00 -23.32 -30.26
CA ARG A 194 19.22 -23.46 -31.70
C ARG A 194 19.21 -24.91 -32.14
N LYS A 195 19.87 -25.80 -31.40
CA LYS A 195 19.93 -27.24 -31.69
C LYS A 195 18.53 -27.88 -31.72
N TYR A 196 17.67 -27.51 -30.79
CA TYR A 196 16.31 -28.04 -30.69
C TYR A 196 15.27 -27.19 -31.45
N LYS A 197 15.69 -26.14 -32.14
CA LYS A 197 14.82 -25.20 -32.87
C LYS A 197 13.74 -24.56 -31.97
N LEU A 198 14.06 -24.29 -30.73
CA LEU A 198 13.19 -23.64 -29.76
C LEU A 198 13.50 -22.15 -29.66
N THR A 199 12.48 -21.37 -29.44
CA THR A 199 12.58 -19.95 -29.13
C THR A 199 12.51 -19.73 -27.61
N ILE A 200 12.90 -18.56 -27.12
CA ILE A 200 12.73 -18.18 -25.72
C ILE A 200 11.23 -18.19 -25.34
N SER A 201 10.37 -17.78 -26.26
CA SER A 201 8.92 -17.80 -26.07
C SER A 201 8.36 -19.21 -25.87
N ASP A 202 8.91 -20.21 -26.55
CA ASP A 202 8.51 -21.61 -26.35
C ASP A 202 8.84 -22.09 -24.94
N VAL A 203 10.02 -21.69 -24.41
CA VAL A 203 10.43 -21.99 -23.05
C VAL A 203 9.51 -21.29 -22.03
N GLU A 204 9.21 -20.01 -22.25
CA GLU A 204 8.30 -19.24 -21.40
C GLU A 204 6.90 -19.85 -21.36
N MET A 205 6.34 -20.22 -22.52
CA MET A 205 5.04 -20.91 -22.60
C MET A 205 5.06 -22.23 -21.85
N ALA A 206 6.14 -23.02 -22.01
CA ALA A 206 6.27 -24.30 -21.32
C ALA A 206 6.34 -24.14 -19.80
N ILE A 207 7.06 -23.10 -19.31
CA ILE A 207 7.15 -22.80 -17.88
C ILE A 207 5.77 -22.37 -17.34
N ASN A 208 5.11 -21.45 -18.02
CA ASN A 208 3.80 -20.94 -17.61
C ASN A 208 2.73 -22.05 -17.61
N ALA A 209 2.79 -22.98 -18.57
CA ALA A 209 1.87 -24.10 -18.63
C ALA A 209 2.10 -25.15 -17.53
N ASN A 210 3.35 -25.30 -17.05
CA ASN A 210 3.71 -26.36 -16.11
C ASN A 210 3.90 -25.86 -14.67
N ASN A 211 4.12 -24.56 -14.45
CA ASN A 211 4.31 -23.96 -13.13
C ASN A 211 2.97 -23.53 -12.49
N GLN A 212 1.98 -24.40 -12.51
CA GLN A 212 0.68 -24.12 -11.89
C GLN A 212 0.19 -25.35 -11.13
N ASN A 213 -0.51 -25.07 -10.02
CA ASN A 213 -1.26 -26.12 -9.34
C ASN A 213 -2.60 -26.27 -10.04
N THR A 214 -2.94 -27.50 -10.42
CA THR A 214 -4.22 -27.81 -11.09
C THR A 214 -5.19 -28.38 -10.08
N GLY A 215 -6.39 -27.81 -10.02
CA GLY A 215 -7.51 -28.39 -9.26
C GLY A 215 -7.99 -29.68 -9.93
N GLY A 216 -8.09 -30.76 -9.17
CA GLY A 216 -8.69 -32.00 -9.59
C GLY A 216 -10.12 -32.14 -9.06
N ASN A 217 -10.77 -33.25 -9.44
CA ASN A 217 -12.13 -33.56 -8.99
C ASN A 217 -12.14 -34.14 -7.57
N LEU A 218 -13.30 -34.18 -6.95
CA LEU A 218 -13.54 -34.91 -5.69
C LEU A 218 -13.63 -36.39 -5.96
N ILE A 219 -12.86 -37.20 -5.26
CA ILE A 219 -12.97 -38.66 -5.26
C ILE A 219 -13.67 -39.09 -3.97
N GLU A 220 -14.83 -39.71 -4.09
CA GLU A 220 -15.53 -40.30 -2.94
C GLU A 220 -15.02 -41.71 -2.68
N ARG A 221 -14.53 -41.96 -1.48
CA ARG A 221 -14.11 -43.29 -1.05
C ARG A 221 -14.53 -43.52 0.40
N GLY A 222 -15.33 -44.57 0.64
CA GLY A 222 -15.75 -44.91 2.00
C GLY A 222 -16.64 -43.86 2.68
N GLY A 223 -17.43 -43.09 1.91
CA GLY A 223 -18.28 -42.01 2.45
C GLY A 223 -17.54 -40.72 2.78
N GLN A 224 -16.26 -40.61 2.40
CA GLN A 224 -15.46 -39.41 2.55
C GLN A 224 -15.04 -38.85 1.21
N GLY A 225 -15.16 -37.53 1.01
CA GLY A 225 -14.73 -36.80 -0.17
C GLY A 225 -13.25 -36.40 -0.06
N PHE A 226 -12.41 -36.83 -1.00
CA PHE A 226 -11.01 -36.47 -1.13
C PHE A 226 -10.83 -35.51 -2.30
N ALA A 227 -10.36 -34.28 -2.03
CA ALA A 227 -9.99 -33.35 -3.09
C ALA A 227 -8.63 -33.74 -3.69
N VAL A 228 -8.62 -33.99 -5.00
CA VAL A 228 -7.39 -34.27 -5.76
C VAL A 228 -6.85 -32.95 -6.31
N ARG A 229 -5.57 -32.70 -6.17
CA ARG A 229 -4.89 -31.57 -6.82
C ARG A 229 -3.54 -31.97 -7.40
N GLY A 230 -3.24 -31.50 -8.58
CA GLY A 230 -1.92 -31.59 -9.17
C GLY A 230 -1.01 -30.47 -8.60
N LEU A 231 0.18 -30.84 -8.12
CA LEU A 231 1.18 -29.89 -7.63
C LEU A 231 2.23 -29.69 -8.71
N GLY A 232 2.11 -28.63 -9.51
CA GLY A 232 3.07 -28.30 -10.58
C GLY A 232 3.92 -27.06 -10.25
N ALA A 233 3.54 -26.27 -9.24
CA ALA A 233 4.29 -25.09 -8.88
C ALA A 233 5.69 -25.44 -8.29
N ILE A 234 6.73 -24.76 -8.77
CA ILE A 234 8.11 -24.91 -8.31
C ILE A 234 8.19 -24.49 -6.83
N LYS A 235 8.70 -25.39 -6.00
CA LYS A 235 8.89 -25.14 -4.57
C LYS A 235 10.35 -25.06 -4.16
N ASN A 236 11.21 -25.85 -4.79
CA ASN A 236 12.62 -25.95 -4.48
C ASN A 236 13.43 -26.08 -5.77
N GLU A 237 14.73 -25.81 -5.68
CA GLU A 237 15.70 -26.16 -6.72
C GLU A 237 15.75 -27.69 -6.83
N SER A 238 15.52 -28.22 -8.02
CA SER A 238 15.69 -29.65 -8.33
C SER A 238 17.04 -29.87 -8.97
#